data_44c58ca165cb96a64ce4f657f1ba5446
#
_entry.id   44c58ca165cb96a64ce4f657f1ba5446
#
_cell.length_a   1.000
_cell.length_b   1.000
_cell.length_c   1.000
_cell.angle_alpha   90.00
_cell.angle_beta   90.00
_cell.angle_gamma   90.00
#
_symmetry.space_group_name_H-M   'P 1'
#
loop_
_entity.id
_entity.type
_entity.pdbx_description
1 polymer ?
#
loop_
_entity_poly.entity_id
_entity_poly.type
_entity_poly.pdbx_seq_one_letter_code
_entity_poly.pdbx_strand_id
1 'polypeptide(L)'
;SQVKNRVDSYFVKQWQRRVIASANGILADNVANDSGDMVKSVAAESIAAQTAATKFNRDAFTDAVFTMGDSAQDLTAIAVHSQVMATMVKNNDIAYVEDSEGRMNIPTYAGLRVIVDDGLTVTAGTTSGVKYTSVLFGGGAFGYGEGMSAVPVEVEREASQGNGGGTESLWVRKTWLLHPFGFKATGTPAGESFTLAELALATSFDRVIPRKNVPLAFLITN
;
A
#
# COMPACT_ATOMS: atom_id res chain seq x y z
N SER A 1 -2.02 2.34 28.84
CA SER A 1 -0.60 2.29 29.19
C SER A 1 0.25 2.50 27.94
N GLN A 2 1.45 3.04 28.06
CA GLN A 2 2.35 3.31 26.92
C GLN A 2 2.71 2.03 26.16
N VAL A 3 2.82 0.90 26.84
CA VAL A 3 3.11 -0.40 26.23
C VAL A 3 1.98 -0.81 25.27
N LYS A 4 0.72 -0.71 25.70
CA LYS A 4 -0.43 -1.02 24.85
C LYS A 4 -0.43 -0.16 23.59
N ASN A 5 -0.24 1.15 23.71
CA ASN A 5 -0.24 2.07 22.57
C ASN A 5 0.88 1.74 21.54
N ARG A 6 2.06 1.33 22.03
CA ARG A 6 3.16 0.90 21.16
C ARG A 6 2.83 -0.40 20.41
N VAL A 7 2.23 -1.38 21.08
CA VAL A 7 1.80 -2.64 20.48
C VAL A 7 0.72 -2.39 19.44
N ASP A 8 -0.30 -1.58 19.75
CA ASP A 8 -1.36 -1.24 18.81
C ASP A 8 -0.80 -0.52 17.58
N SER A 9 0.08 0.47 17.78
CA SER A 9 0.75 1.17 16.68
C SER A 9 1.61 0.24 15.81
N TYR A 10 2.27 -0.75 16.40
CA TYR A 10 3.04 -1.76 15.67
C TYR A 10 2.13 -2.58 14.74
N PHE A 11 0.99 -3.09 15.25
CA PHE A 11 0.09 -3.89 14.44
C PHE A 11 -0.57 -3.09 13.31
N VAL A 12 -0.93 -1.82 13.55
CA VAL A 12 -1.43 -0.92 12.49
C VAL A 12 -0.41 -0.77 11.38
N LYS A 13 0.87 -0.54 11.72
CA LYS A 13 1.95 -0.45 10.73
C LYS A 13 2.18 -1.78 9.99
N GLN A 14 2.09 -2.92 10.67
CA GLN A 14 2.21 -4.23 10.02
C GLN A 14 1.07 -4.48 9.04
N TRP A 15 -0.15 -4.09 9.40
CA TRP A 15 -1.29 -4.17 8.51
C TRP A 15 -1.10 -3.31 7.25
N GLN A 16 -0.72 -2.05 7.41
CA GLN A 16 -0.42 -1.14 6.29
C GLN A 16 0.66 -1.71 5.37
N ARG A 17 1.77 -2.20 5.92
CA ARG A 17 2.85 -2.84 5.15
C ARG A 17 2.35 -4.04 4.34
N ARG A 18 1.44 -4.84 4.88
CA ARG A 18 0.87 -5.99 4.16
C ARG A 18 -0.04 -5.56 3.01
N VAL A 19 -0.85 -4.51 3.19
CA VAL A 19 -1.65 -3.92 2.09
C VAL A 19 -0.74 -3.46 0.96
N ILE A 20 0.31 -2.71 1.28
CA ILE A 20 1.25 -2.19 0.29
C ILE A 20 2.03 -3.33 -0.40
N ALA A 21 2.50 -4.32 0.35
CA ALA A 21 3.18 -5.48 -0.23
C ALA A 21 2.26 -6.28 -1.18
N SER A 22 0.99 -6.46 -0.81
CA SER A 22 0.00 -7.10 -1.68
C SER A 22 -0.27 -6.27 -2.94
N ALA A 23 -0.37 -4.95 -2.82
CA ALA A 23 -0.51 -4.05 -3.97
C ALA A 23 0.72 -4.13 -4.91
N ASN A 24 1.92 -4.22 -4.35
CA ASN A 24 3.15 -4.41 -5.14
C ASN A 24 3.16 -5.77 -5.87
N GLY A 25 2.67 -6.84 -5.24
CA GLY A 25 2.53 -8.15 -5.85
C GLY A 25 1.51 -8.14 -7.00
N ILE A 26 0.38 -7.47 -6.82
CA ILE A 26 -0.64 -7.28 -7.86
C ILE A 26 -0.08 -6.47 -9.04
N LEU A 27 0.68 -5.42 -8.77
CA LEU A 27 1.36 -4.66 -9.82
C LEU A 27 2.31 -5.55 -10.62
N ALA A 28 3.12 -6.35 -9.92
CA ALA A 28 4.08 -7.25 -10.57
C ALA A 28 3.38 -8.32 -11.41
N ASP A 29 2.29 -8.91 -10.92
CA ASP A 29 1.46 -9.85 -11.66
C ASP A 29 0.82 -9.20 -12.88
N ASN A 30 0.22 -8.04 -12.74
CA ASN A 30 -0.44 -7.32 -13.84
C ASN A 30 0.53 -6.98 -14.98
N VAL A 31 1.73 -6.54 -14.66
CA VAL A 31 2.77 -6.27 -15.66
C VAL A 31 3.24 -7.55 -16.35
N ALA A 32 3.36 -8.65 -15.61
CA ALA A 32 3.86 -9.92 -16.13
C ALA A 32 2.82 -10.70 -16.94
N ASN A 33 1.57 -10.74 -16.52
CA ASN A 33 0.55 -11.66 -17.00
C ASN A 33 -0.65 -10.98 -17.69
N ASP A 34 -0.98 -9.72 -17.33
CA ASP A 34 -2.18 -9.01 -17.78
C ASP A 34 -1.85 -7.81 -18.70
N SER A 35 -0.65 -7.78 -19.28
CA SER A 35 -0.21 -6.72 -20.21
C SER A 35 -0.21 -5.30 -19.61
N GLY A 36 -0.20 -5.16 -18.29
CA GLY A 36 -0.15 -3.88 -17.62
C GLY A 36 -1.42 -3.03 -17.74
N ASP A 37 -2.59 -3.65 -17.95
CA ASP A 37 -3.85 -2.94 -18.17
C ASP A 37 -4.36 -2.14 -16.95
N MET A 38 -3.80 -2.40 -15.77
CA MET A 38 -4.05 -1.64 -14.53
C MET A 38 -3.05 -0.50 -14.32
N VAL A 39 -2.06 -0.35 -15.19
CA VAL A 39 -0.91 0.51 -14.98
C VAL A 39 -0.86 1.63 -16.01
N LYS A 40 -0.80 2.88 -15.55
CA LYS A 40 -0.38 4.02 -16.36
C LYS A 40 1.04 4.41 -15.98
N SER A 41 1.96 4.34 -16.93
CA SER A 41 3.33 4.82 -16.73
C SER A 41 3.60 6.03 -17.63
N VAL A 42 4.05 7.12 -17.00
CA VAL A 42 4.57 8.31 -17.70
C VAL A 42 6.04 8.54 -17.34
N ALA A 43 6.60 7.69 -16.49
CA ALA A 43 7.98 7.83 -16.02
C ALA A 43 9.00 7.67 -17.15
N ALA A 44 9.98 8.56 -17.19
CA ALA A 44 11.12 8.46 -18.07
C ALA A 44 12.15 7.45 -17.54
N GLU A 45 12.85 6.82 -18.46
CA GLU A 45 13.89 5.80 -18.16
C GLU A 45 15.28 6.42 -17.89
N SER A 46 15.41 7.73 -17.99
CA SER A 46 16.64 8.47 -17.66
C SER A 46 16.35 9.83 -17.05
N ILE A 47 17.28 10.33 -16.21
CA ILE A 47 17.19 11.66 -15.62
C ILE A 47 17.12 12.75 -16.72
N ALA A 48 17.88 12.59 -17.80
CA ALA A 48 17.92 13.57 -18.88
C ALA A 48 16.58 13.68 -19.63
N ALA A 49 15.75 12.64 -19.64
CA ALA A 49 14.44 12.63 -20.27
C ALA A 49 13.30 13.04 -19.31
N GLN A 50 13.59 13.32 -18.04
CA GLN A 50 12.59 13.77 -17.09
C GLN A 50 12.12 15.18 -17.41
N THR A 51 10.80 15.34 -17.45
CA THR A 51 10.12 16.61 -17.70
C THR A 51 8.99 16.78 -16.69
N ALA A 52 8.28 17.89 -16.71
CA ALA A 52 7.06 18.05 -15.92
C ALA A 52 5.99 16.99 -16.27
N ALA A 53 5.93 16.54 -17.51
CA ALA A 53 4.98 15.53 -17.96
C ALA A 53 5.30 14.11 -17.43
N THR A 54 6.56 13.81 -17.09
CA THR A 54 6.96 12.50 -16.53
C THR A 54 6.82 12.43 -15.01
N LYS A 55 6.62 13.57 -14.37
CA LYS A 55 6.32 13.67 -12.94
C LYS A 55 4.83 13.51 -12.70
N PHE A 56 4.47 13.37 -11.43
CA PHE A 56 3.07 13.37 -11.05
C PHE A 56 2.37 14.65 -11.54
N ASN A 57 1.35 14.49 -12.35
CA ASN A 57 0.54 15.58 -12.89
C ASN A 57 -0.92 15.11 -13.08
N ARG A 58 -1.81 16.07 -13.31
CA ARG A 58 -3.24 15.83 -13.42
C ARG A 58 -3.62 14.92 -14.59
N ASP A 59 -2.96 15.07 -15.73
CA ASP A 59 -3.26 14.29 -16.92
C ASP A 59 -2.90 12.81 -16.71
N ALA A 60 -1.70 12.52 -16.18
CA ALA A 60 -1.27 11.18 -15.85
C ALA A 60 -2.18 10.52 -14.79
N PHE A 61 -2.60 11.29 -13.79
CA PHE A 61 -3.55 10.82 -12.78
C PHE A 61 -4.90 10.48 -13.42
N THR A 62 -5.44 11.36 -14.27
CA THR A 62 -6.71 11.13 -14.95
C THR A 62 -6.65 9.88 -15.83
N ASP A 63 -5.57 9.71 -16.59
CA ASP A 63 -5.35 8.50 -17.40
C ASP A 63 -5.29 7.22 -16.54
N ALA A 64 -4.65 7.27 -15.38
CA ALA A 64 -4.61 6.13 -14.44
C ALA A 64 -6.00 5.81 -13.89
N VAL A 65 -6.79 6.81 -13.50
CA VAL A 65 -8.16 6.64 -13.04
C VAL A 65 -9.02 5.98 -14.13
N PHE A 66 -8.94 6.44 -15.36
CA PHE A 66 -9.73 5.92 -16.47
C PHE A 66 -9.26 4.55 -17.02
N THR A 67 -8.19 3.95 -16.48
CA THR A 67 -7.91 2.51 -16.71
C THR A 67 -9.04 1.62 -16.18
N MET A 68 -9.88 2.10 -15.27
CA MET A 68 -11.07 1.41 -14.76
C MET A 68 -12.32 1.64 -15.62
N GLY A 69 -12.24 2.47 -16.66
CA GLY A 69 -13.37 2.79 -17.51
C GLY A 69 -14.53 3.45 -16.77
N ASP A 70 -15.71 2.86 -16.84
CA ASP A 70 -16.96 3.36 -16.22
C ASP A 70 -16.97 3.28 -14.69
N SER A 71 -16.12 2.44 -14.08
CA SER A 71 -15.97 2.30 -12.62
C SER A 71 -14.95 3.28 -12.01
N ALA A 72 -14.46 4.27 -12.76
CA ALA A 72 -13.47 5.25 -12.30
C ALA A 72 -13.88 6.03 -11.05
N GLN A 73 -15.19 6.18 -10.80
CA GLN A 73 -15.74 6.90 -9.64
C GLN A 73 -15.66 6.12 -8.33
N ASP A 74 -15.36 4.83 -8.38
CA ASP A 74 -15.29 3.97 -7.18
C ASP A 74 -14.00 4.18 -6.37
N LEU A 75 -13.04 4.94 -6.93
CA LEU A 75 -11.78 5.26 -6.26
C LEU A 75 -12.01 6.24 -5.10
N THR A 76 -11.38 5.97 -3.94
CA THR A 76 -11.57 6.73 -2.70
C THR A 76 -10.27 7.25 -2.09
N ALA A 77 -9.14 6.60 -2.37
CA ALA A 77 -7.85 6.97 -1.81
C ALA A 77 -6.71 6.76 -2.81
N ILE A 78 -5.62 7.47 -2.59
CA ILE A 78 -4.36 7.30 -3.31
C ILE A 78 -3.22 7.17 -2.30
N ALA A 79 -2.42 6.12 -2.44
CA ALA A 79 -1.16 5.99 -1.72
C ALA A 79 -0.02 6.46 -2.62
N VAL A 80 0.84 7.33 -2.08
CA VAL A 80 1.96 7.93 -2.80
C VAL A 80 3.24 7.83 -1.98
N HIS A 81 4.38 7.71 -2.66
CA HIS A 81 5.69 7.86 -2.02
C HIS A 81 5.92 9.32 -1.59
N SER A 82 6.72 9.54 -0.55
CA SER A 82 7.01 10.87 -0.01
C SER A 82 7.54 11.86 -1.07
N GLN A 83 8.32 11.39 -2.06
CA GLN A 83 8.81 12.22 -3.16
C GLN A 83 7.70 12.68 -4.10
N VAL A 84 6.72 11.80 -4.37
CA VAL A 84 5.54 12.15 -5.16
C VAL A 84 4.70 13.17 -4.41
N MET A 85 4.48 12.95 -3.11
CA MET A 85 3.78 13.92 -2.25
C MET A 85 4.47 15.29 -2.26
N ALA A 86 5.81 15.34 -2.20
CA ALA A 86 6.55 16.60 -2.30
C ALA A 86 6.31 17.31 -3.66
N THR A 87 6.17 16.55 -4.74
CA THR A 87 5.82 17.11 -6.06
C THR A 87 4.40 17.66 -6.07
N MET A 88 3.43 16.92 -5.52
CA MET A 88 2.04 17.38 -5.41
C MET A 88 1.92 18.69 -4.59
N VAL A 89 2.66 18.79 -3.49
CA VAL A 89 2.69 20.01 -2.65
C VAL A 89 3.32 21.18 -3.42
N LYS A 90 4.42 20.97 -4.15
CA LYS A 90 5.08 22.02 -4.96
C LYS A 90 4.17 22.53 -6.07
N ASN A 91 3.35 21.67 -6.65
CA ASN A 91 2.37 22.03 -7.66
C ASN A 91 1.12 22.70 -7.07
N ASN A 92 1.00 22.78 -5.75
CA ASN A 92 -0.19 23.29 -5.04
C ASN A 92 -1.46 22.48 -5.38
N ASP A 93 -1.30 21.17 -5.60
CA ASP A 93 -2.38 20.27 -6.02
C ASP A 93 -3.13 19.64 -4.82
N ILE A 94 -2.63 19.82 -3.59
CA ILE A 94 -3.18 19.23 -2.37
C ILE A 94 -4.19 20.18 -1.74
N ALA A 95 -5.44 19.71 -1.63
CA ALA A 95 -6.44 20.33 -0.78
C ALA A 95 -6.44 19.66 0.60
N TYR A 96 -6.63 20.47 1.64
CA TYR A 96 -6.74 19.95 3.01
C TYR A 96 -8.20 20.06 3.44
N VAL A 97 -8.76 18.92 3.86
CA VAL A 97 -10.12 18.87 4.44
C VAL A 97 -9.96 18.79 5.96
N GLU A 98 -10.58 19.74 6.65
CA GLU A 98 -10.61 19.75 8.11
C GLU A 98 -11.60 18.68 8.60
N ASP A 99 -11.21 17.97 9.68
CA ASP A 99 -12.14 17.11 10.39
C ASP A 99 -13.23 17.96 11.06
N SER A 100 -14.38 17.35 11.35
CA SER A 100 -15.55 18.00 11.99
C SER A 100 -15.22 18.73 13.30
N GLU A 101 -14.09 18.41 13.92
CA GLU A 101 -13.56 19.08 15.11
C GLU A 101 -12.44 20.11 14.83
N GLY A 102 -12.10 20.35 13.56
CA GLY A 102 -11.05 21.30 13.15
C GLY A 102 -9.62 20.91 13.54
N ARG A 103 -9.40 19.63 13.89
CA ARG A 103 -8.13 19.17 14.47
C ARG A 103 -7.21 18.41 13.54
N MET A 104 -7.69 17.92 12.40
CA MET A 104 -6.90 17.14 11.44
C MET A 104 -7.07 17.69 10.04
N ASN A 105 -5.97 18.14 9.45
CA ASN A 105 -5.90 18.44 8.03
C ASN A 105 -5.67 17.13 7.26
N ILE A 106 -6.71 16.60 6.62
CA ILE A 106 -6.62 15.41 5.77
C ILE A 106 -6.21 15.86 4.38
N PRO A 107 -5.00 15.49 3.89
CA PRO A 107 -4.60 15.82 2.53
C PRO A 107 -5.48 15.07 1.53
N THR A 108 -6.02 15.80 0.55
CA THR A 108 -6.83 15.25 -0.53
C THR A 108 -6.34 15.76 -1.88
N TYR A 109 -6.44 14.89 -2.88
CA TYR A 109 -6.18 15.20 -4.28
C TYR A 109 -7.37 14.76 -5.12
N ALA A 110 -7.96 15.67 -5.87
CA ALA A 110 -9.14 15.40 -6.70
C ALA A 110 -10.27 14.64 -5.96
N GLY A 111 -10.47 14.92 -4.67
CA GLY A 111 -11.45 14.25 -3.82
C GLY A 111 -10.99 12.92 -3.21
N LEU A 112 -9.83 12.40 -3.59
CA LEU A 112 -9.25 11.19 -3.02
C LEU A 112 -8.40 11.53 -1.80
N ARG A 113 -8.51 10.73 -0.74
CA ARG A 113 -7.61 10.83 0.42
C ARG A 113 -6.19 10.44 0.01
N VAL A 114 -5.22 11.29 0.32
CA VAL A 114 -3.80 11.00 0.07
C VAL A 114 -3.19 10.34 1.30
N ILE A 115 -2.53 9.21 1.08
CA ILE A 115 -1.80 8.44 2.10
C ILE A 115 -0.34 8.39 1.66
N VAL A 116 0.57 8.77 2.55
CA VAL A 116 2.00 8.72 2.25
C VAL A 116 2.60 7.45 2.83
N ASP A 117 3.23 6.63 1.97
CA ASP A 117 3.91 5.40 2.38
C ASP A 117 5.16 5.15 1.52
N ASP A 118 6.32 5.11 2.15
CA ASP A 118 7.60 4.86 1.48
C ASP A 118 7.87 3.36 1.23
N GLY A 119 6.93 2.48 1.59
CA GLY A 119 6.96 1.05 1.25
C GLY A 119 6.45 0.73 -0.16
N LEU A 120 5.94 1.74 -0.88
CA LEU A 120 5.54 1.60 -2.29
C LEU A 120 6.73 1.28 -3.19
N THR A 121 6.47 0.55 -4.28
CA THR A 121 7.51 0.14 -5.23
C THR A 121 8.23 1.35 -5.81
N VAL A 122 9.54 1.34 -5.66
CA VAL A 122 10.47 2.28 -6.26
C VAL A 122 11.41 1.49 -7.16
N THR A 123 11.46 1.83 -8.44
CA THR A 123 12.30 1.14 -9.43
C THR A 123 13.28 2.10 -10.06
N ALA A 124 14.47 1.59 -10.39
CA ALA A 124 15.42 2.36 -11.18
C ALA A 124 14.94 2.50 -12.62
N GLY A 125 15.23 3.63 -13.25
CA GLY A 125 15.13 3.76 -14.69
C GLY A 125 16.19 2.89 -15.39
N THR A 126 15.92 2.49 -16.62
CA THR A 126 16.82 1.60 -17.38
C THR A 126 18.22 2.20 -17.57
N THR A 127 18.31 3.52 -17.76
CA THR A 127 19.57 4.23 -17.94
C THR A 127 20.00 4.98 -16.68
N SER A 128 19.08 5.69 -16.06
CA SER A 128 19.31 6.47 -14.82
C SER A 128 17.99 6.99 -14.27
N GLY A 129 18.01 7.49 -13.03
CA GLY A 129 16.83 8.04 -12.39
C GLY A 129 16.03 7.00 -11.63
N VAL A 130 14.90 7.44 -11.10
CA VAL A 130 14.03 6.65 -10.22
C VAL A 130 12.59 6.83 -10.66
N LYS A 131 11.84 5.74 -10.65
CA LYS A 131 10.40 5.67 -10.93
C LYS A 131 9.66 5.32 -9.63
N TYR A 132 8.66 6.10 -9.31
CA TYR A 132 7.81 5.93 -8.12
C TYR A 132 6.45 5.41 -8.53
N THR A 133 5.97 4.41 -7.82
CA THR A 133 4.63 3.88 -8.02
C THR A 133 3.67 4.51 -7.02
N SER A 134 2.56 5.03 -7.53
CA SER A 134 1.40 5.44 -6.73
C SER A 134 0.28 4.44 -6.94
N VAL A 135 -0.47 4.13 -5.89
CA VAL A 135 -1.57 3.15 -5.93
C VAL A 135 -2.88 3.83 -5.62
N LEU A 136 -3.84 3.72 -6.51
CA LEU A 136 -5.20 4.21 -6.31
C LEU A 136 -6.07 3.06 -5.80
N PHE A 137 -6.80 3.32 -4.73
CA PHE A 137 -7.67 2.35 -4.08
C PHE A 137 -9.13 2.78 -4.18
N GLY A 138 -9.96 1.85 -4.59
CA GLY A 138 -11.42 1.99 -4.50
C GLY A 138 -11.97 1.39 -3.22
N GLY A 139 -13.25 1.66 -2.96
CA GLY A 139 -13.98 1.04 -1.87
C GLY A 139 -14.01 -0.48 -2.03
N GLY A 140 -13.65 -1.22 -0.98
CA GLY A 140 -13.64 -2.68 -1.02
C GLY A 140 -12.48 -3.31 -1.78
N ALA A 141 -11.41 -2.57 -2.10
CA ALA A 141 -10.22 -3.09 -2.78
C ALA A 141 -9.56 -4.26 -2.03
N PHE A 142 -9.68 -4.29 -0.71
CA PHE A 142 -9.19 -5.37 0.13
C PHE A 142 -10.29 -5.84 1.09
N GLY A 143 -10.50 -7.15 1.14
CA GLY A 143 -11.28 -7.80 2.18
C GLY A 143 -10.42 -7.97 3.44
N TYR A 144 -10.99 -7.68 4.60
CA TYR A 144 -10.36 -7.85 5.90
C TYR A 144 -11.18 -8.78 6.77
N GLY A 145 -10.51 -9.70 7.43
CA GLY A 145 -11.09 -10.57 8.45
C GLY A 145 -10.16 -10.69 9.64
N GLU A 146 -10.70 -10.72 10.85
CA GLU A 146 -9.94 -10.94 12.08
C GLU A 146 -10.34 -12.28 12.69
N GLY A 147 -9.35 -13.11 12.98
CA GLY A 147 -9.50 -14.37 13.70
C GLY A 147 -9.04 -14.23 15.14
N MET A 148 -9.55 -15.09 16.01
CA MET A 148 -9.06 -15.19 17.40
C MET A 148 -7.90 -16.19 17.48
N SER A 149 -6.77 -15.72 17.98
CA SER A 149 -5.70 -16.61 18.43
C SER A 149 -6.14 -17.37 19.69
N ALA A 150 -5.71 -18.60 19.87
CA ALA A 150 -6.02 -19.41 21.06
C ALA A 150 -5.58 -18.71 22.36
N VAL A 151 -4.42 -18.06 22.33
CA VAL A 151 -3.91 -17.24 23.44
C VAL A 151 -3.50 -15.87 22.86
N PRO A 152 -4.40 -14.87 22.83
CA PRO A 152 -4.11 -13.60 22.19
C PRO A 152 -3.11 -12.74 22.96
N VAL A 153 -3.10 -12.83 24.28
CA VAL A 153 -2.18 -12.10 25.16
C VAL A 153 -1.68 -13.05 26.23
N GLU A 154 -0.37 -13.08 26.39
CA GLU A 154 0.30 -13.91 27.40
C GLU A 154 1.44 -13.13 28.04
N VAL A 155 1.55 -13.25 29.34
CA VAL A 155 2.68 -12.69 30.11
C VAL A 155 3.46 -13.86 30.69
N GLU A 156 4.73 -13.95 30.33
CA GLU A 156 5.67 -14.92 30.84
C GLU A 156 6.64 -14.23 31.79
N ARG A 157 6.86 -14.80 32.97
CA ARG A 157 7.84 -14.30 33.91
C ARG A 157 8.91 -15.36 34.18
N GLU A 158 10.15 -14.98 33.93
CA GLU A 158 11.32 -15.80 34.21
C GLU A 158 12.10 -15.25 35.42
N ALA A 159 11.94 -15.89 36.56
CA ALA A 159 12.49 -15.41 37.84
C ALA A 159 14.02 -15.55 37.92
N SER A 160 14.62 -16.44 37.14
CA SER A 160 16.07 -16.70 37.11
C SER A 160 16.88 -15.64 36.35
N GLN A 161 16.22 -14.80 35.55
CA GLN A 161 16.82 -13.76 34.74
C GLN A 161 16.86 -12.41 35.45
N GLY A 162 17.47 -11.39 34.82
CA GLY A 162 17.41 -10.01 35.29
C GLY A 162 18.16 -9.75 36.62
N ASN A 163 19.28 -10.43 36.86
CA ASN A 163 20.10 -10.26 38.03
C ASN A 163 19.33 -10.45 39.38
N GLY A 164 18.45 -11.45 39.41
CA GLY A 164 17.60 -11.76 40.54
C GLY A 164 16.27 -10.98 40.62
N GLY A 165 16.06 -10.01 39.73
CA GLY A 165 14.81 -9.26 39.64
C GLY A 165 13.72 -9.93 38.81
N GLY A 166 14.10 -10.91 38.02
CA GLY A 166 13.24 -11.54 37.01
C GLY A 166 13.10 -10.70 35.74
N THR A 167 12.69 -11.34 34.66
CA THR A 167 12.27 -10.67 33.42
C THR A 167 10.82 -11.02 33.11
N GLU A 168 10.09 -10.08 32.53
CA GLU A 168 8.71 -10.28 32.07
C GLU A 168 8.65 -10.07 30.56
N SER A 169 8.08 -11.05 29.85
CA SER A 169 7.85 -11.01 28.41
C SER A 169 6.37 -10.94 28.14
N LEU A 170 5.95 -9.92 27.37
CA LEU A 170 4.58 -9.78 26.91
C LEU A 170 4.48 -10.30 25.46
N TRP A 171 3.69 -11.36 25.29
CA TRP A 171 3.37 -11.92 23.98
C TRP A 171 1.98 -11.44 23.55
N VAL A 172 1.92 -10.76 22.40
CA VAL A 172 0.65 -10.35 21.79
C VAL A 172 0.57 -10.96 20.41
N ARG A 173 -0.50 -11.72 20.17
CA ARG A 173 -0.73 -12.44 18.91
C ARG A 173 -2.00 -11.91 18.25
N LYS A 174 -1.93 -11.64 16.95
CA LYS A 174 -3.08 -11.31 16.14
C LYS A 174 -3.14 -12.21 14.92
N THR A 175 -4.33 -12.68 14.60
CA THR A 175 -4.63 -13.45 13.39
C THR A 175 -5.59 -12.63 12.55
N TRP A 176 -5.21 -12.32 11.32
CA TRP A 176 -6.04 -11.60 10.38
C TRP A 176 -5.89 -12.16 8.97
N LEU A 177 -6.94 -12.01 8.19
CA LEU A 177 -6.95 -12.26 6.76
C LEU A 177 -7.02 -10.91 6.05
N LEU A 178 -6.14 -10.70 5.07
CA LEU A 178 -6.15 -9.58 4.16
C LEU A 178 -6.09 -10.14 2.75
N HIS A 179 -7.12 -9.87 1.94
CA HIS A 179 -7.20 -10.43 0.60
C HIS A 179 -7.67 -9.37 -0.41
N PRO A 180 -6.95 -9.19 -1.54
CA PRO A 180 -7.36 -8.25 -2.58
C PRO A 180 -8.61 -8.75 -3.32
N PHE A 181 -9.55 -7.86 -3.56
CA PHE A 181 -10.77 -8.19 -4.28
C PHE A 181 -10.47 -8.45 -5.77
N GLY A 182 -11.02 -9.54 -6.29
CA GLY A 182 -10.89 -9.92 -7.70
C GLY A 182 -9.64 -10.71 -8.05
N PHE A 183 -8.87 -11.12 -7.05
CA PHE A 183 -7.68 -11.95 -7.21
C PHE A 183 -7.85 -13.29 -6.47
N LYS A 184 -7.18 -14.31 -6.95
CA LYS A 184 -6.94 -15.53 -6.17
C LYS A 184 -5.50 -15.53 -5.67
N ALA A 185 -5.28 -16.06 -4.48
CA ALA A 185 -3.94 -16.33 -3.96
C ALA A 185 -3.40 -17.60 -4.62
N THR A 186 -2.28 -17.48 -5.32
CA THR A 186 -1.60 -18.59 -6.02
C THR A 186 -0.29 -18.96 -5.34
N GLY A 187 0.28 -18.02 -4.59
CA GLY A 187 1.49 -18.27 -3.81
C GLY A 187 1.25 -19.22 -2.64
N THR A 188 2.30 -19.93 -2.24
CA THR A 188 2.34 -20.72 -1.02
C THR A 188 3.38 -20.11 -0.08
N PRO A 189 3.02 -19.76 1.17
CA PRO A 189 3.99 -19.22 2.11
C PRO A 189 5.01 -20.28 2.51
N ALA A 190 6.26 -19.87 2.70
CA ALA A 190 7.32 -20.78 3.21
C ALA A 190 7.12 -21.14 4.70
N GLY A 191 6.39 -20.31 5.44
CA GLY A 191 6.05 -20.51 6.84
C GLY A 191 4.54 -20.56 7.08
N GLU A 192 4.11 -20.28 8.31
CA GLU A 192 2.68 -20.26 8.67
C GLU A 192 1.89 -19.10 8.05
N SER A 193 2.59 -18.04 7.65
CA SER A 193 2.00 -16.86 7.00
C SER A 193 2.94 -16.27 5.96
N PHE A 194 2.38 -15.59 4.96
CA PHE A 194 3.17 -14.87 3.97
C PHE A 194 4.06 -13.80 4.61
N THR A 195 5.31 -13.74 4.20
CA THR A 195 6.19 -12.61 4.44
C THR A 195 5.84 -11.44 3.52
N LEU A 196 6.32 -10.24 3.84
CA LEU A 196 6.12 -9.06 2.97
C LEU A 196 6.77 -9.26 1.59
N ALA A 197 7.91 -9.94 1.55
CA ALA A 197 8.61 -10.24 0.29
C ALA A 197 7.83 -11.22 -0.58
N GLU A 198 7.24 -12.26 0.00
CA GLU A 198 6.40 -13.21 -0.72
C GLU A 198 5.12 -12.53 -1.24
N LEU A 199 4.46 -11.68 -0.45
CA LEU A 199 3.29 -10.92 -0.92
C LEU A 199 3.60 -10.02 -2.11
N ALA A 200 4.82 -9.51 -2.23
CA ALA A 200 5.23 -8.62 -3.32
C ALA A 200 5.63 -9.37 -4.61
N LEU A 201 5.59 -10.71 -4.62
CA LEU A 201 5.91 -11.50 -5.82
C LEU A 201 4.73 -11.53 -6.80
N ALA A 202 5.03 -11.48 -8.09
CA ALA A 202 4.04 -11.65 -9.16
C ALA A 202 3.31 -12.99 -9.12
N THR A 203 3.92 -14.02 -8.51
CA THR A 203 3.35 -15.36 -8.39
C THR A 203 2.39 -15.52 -7.21
N SER A 204 2.20 -14.49 -6.39
CA SER A 204 1.37 -14.60 -5.18
C SER A 204 -0.11 -14.38 -5.45
N PHE A 205 -0.43 -13.64 -6.48
CA PHE A 205 -1.80 -13.31 -6.87
C PHE A 205 -2.00 -13.55 -8.36
N ASP A 206 -3.25 -13.82 -8.75
CA ASP A 206 -3.67 -13.94 -10.15
C ASP A 206 -5.10 -13.39 -10.27
N ARG A 207 -5.31 -12.49 -11.22
CA ARG A 207 -6.59 -11.83 -11.40
C ARG A 207 -7.62 -12.80 -11.99
N VAL A 208 -8.82 -12.83 -11.39
CA VAL A 208 -9.90 -13.74 -11.79
C VAL A 208 -11.16 -13.03 -12.28
N ILE A 209 -11.21 -11.69 -12.24
CA ILE A 209 -12.33 -10.89 -12.72
C ILE A 209 -11.90 -9.88 -13.78
N PRO A 210 -12.83 -9.36 -14.61
CA PRO A 210 -12.53 -8.32 -15.59
C PRO A 210 -11.90 -7.07 -14.96
N ARG A 211 -10.98 -6.43 -15.68
CA ARG A 211 -10.22 -5.24 -15.23
C ARG A 211 -11.10 -4.17 -14.58
N LYS A 212 -12.22 -3.81 -15.20
CA LYS A 212 -13.10 -2.74 -14.75
C LYS A 212 -13.73 -2.97 -13.37
N ASN A 213 -13.79 -4.22 -12.94
CA ASN A 213 -14.38 -4.59 -11.64
C ASN A 213 -13.33 -4.66 -10.52
N VAL A 214 -12.05 -4.47 -10.82
CA VAL A 214 -10.97 -4.43 -9.83
C VAL A 214 -10.79 -2.99 -9.36
N PRO A 215 -11.09 -2.65 -8.09
CA PRO A 215 -11.01 -1.29 -7.59
C PRO A 215 -9.56 -0.89 -7.20
N LEU A 216 -8.62 -1.13 -8.10
CA LEU A 216 -7.20 -0.79 -7.97
C LEU A 216 -6.68 -0.23 -9.30
N ALA A 217 -5.84 0.80 -9.25
CA ALA A 217 -5.10 1.30 -10.39
C ALA A 217 -3.70 1.76 -9.96
N PHE A 218 -2.77 1.75 -10.88
CA PHE A 218 -1.37 2.11 -10.63
C PHE A 218 -0.91 3.23 -11.54
N LEU A 219 -0.20 4.19 -10.96
CA LEU A 219 0.43 5.30 -11.69
C LEU A 219 1.93 5.30 -11.41
N ILE A 220 2.75 5.22 -12.45
CA ILE A 220 4.21 5.25 -12.35
C ILE A 220 4.72 6.59 -12.91
N THR A 221 5.45 7.33 -12.06
CA THR A 221 5.99 8.67 -12.34
C THR A 221 7.45 8.80 -11.88
N ASN A 222 8.13 9.89 -12.26
CA ASN A 222 9.47 10.24 -11.72
C ASN A 222 9.40 11.18 -10.52
#